data_7e3e8f8c92cad96ab6ff17a7ec837171
#
_entry.id   7e3e8f8c92cad96ab6ff17a7ec837171
#
_cell.length_a   1.000
_cell.length_b   1.000
_cell.length_c   1.000
_cell.angle_alpha   90.00
_cell.angle_beta   90.00
_cell.angle_gamma   90.00
#
_symmetry.space_group_name_H-M   'P 1'
#
loop_
_entity.id
_entity.type
_entity.pdbx_description
1 polymer ?
#
loop_
_entity_poly.entity_id
_entity_poly.type
_entity_poly.pdbx_seq_one_letter_code
_entity_poly.pdbx_strand_id
1 'polypeptide(L)'
;MTENKKSVLILCGGGPAPGINAVISTVAKVFLKDNYRVIGLHEGFKGLFNEIPEIKEFDFFHADRIFSRGGSTLIMSRFKPGNEKLNTTIFKEYNVKLLVTIGGDDTASTANRITQYLQKENIFISNIHVPKTIDNDLPLPDRNPTFGFHSAKDEGVKTGNTVYEDARTSQNWFVMSAMGRSAGHLAFGIAASCHFP
;
A
#
# COMPACT_ATOMS: atom_id res chain seq x y z
N MET A 1 -4.28 -20.69 -27.96
CA MET A 1 -4.34 -19.23 -28.25
C MET A 1 -4.71 -18.55 -26.95
N THR A 2 -3.74 -17.95 -26.26
CA THR A 2 -4.04 -17.15 -25.06
C THR A 2 -4.79 -15.93 -25.57
N GLU A 3 -6.09 -15.85 -25.26
CA GLU A 3 -6.88 -14.64 -25.48
C GLU A 3 -6.08 -13.43 -24.96
N ASN A 4 -6.07 -12.35 -25.74
CA ASN A 4 -5.42 -11.07 -25.40
C ASN A 4 -6.20 -10.38 -24.25
N LYS A 5 -6.30 -11.09 -23.12
CA LYS A 5 -7.09 -10.72 -21.95
C LYS A 5 -6.53 -9.43 -21.37
N LYS A 6 -7.39 -8.47 -21.08
CA LYS A 6 -6.99 -7.23 -20.38
C LYS A 6 -6.48 -7.56 -18.98
N SER A 7 -5.44 -6.87 -18.55
CA SER A 7 -4.87 -7.08 -17.21
C SER A 7 -4.93 -5.86 -16.32
N VAL A 8 -5.01 -6.13 -15.03
CA VAL A 8 -4.80 -5.17 -13.95
C VAL A 8 -3.45 -5.49 -13.29
N LEU A 9 -2.59 -4.50 -13.20
CA LEU A 9 -1.31 -4.58 -12.50
C LEU A 9 -1.43 -3.92 -11.13
N ILE A 10 -1.14 -4.65 -10.06
CA ILE A 10 -1.17 -4.16 -8.68
C ILE A 10 0.26 -4.08 -8.15
N LEU A 11 0.61 -2.96 -7.52
CA LEU A 11 1.86 -2.81 -6.79
C LEU A 11 1.69 -2.01 -5.50
N CYS A 12 2.59 -2.25 -4.55
CA CYS A 12 2.59 -1.61 -3.25
C CYS A 12 3.88 -0.82 -3.02
N GLY A 13 3.78 0.48 -2.74
CA GLY A 13 4.92 1.34 -2.45
C GLY A 13 4.99 1.79 -0.98
N GLY A 14 6.19 2.16 -0.54
CA GLY A 14 6.42 2.66 0.82
C GLY A 14 6.61 1.55 1.85
N GLY A 15 6.24 1.82 3.10
CA GLY A 15 6.31 0.86 4.21
C GLY A 15 5.02 0.06 4.39
N PRO A 16 5.07 -1.08 5.10
CA PRO A 16 3.89 -1.87 5.40
C PRO A 16 2.90 -1.12 6.30
N ALA A 17 1.63 -1.46 6.15
CA ALA A 17 0.56 -1.02 7.05
C ALA A 17 -0.53 -2.09 7.11
N PRO A 18 -1.34 -2.12 8.17
CA PRO A 18 -2.52 -2.98 8.22
C PRO A 18 -3.46 -2.73 7.04
N GLY A 19 -4.05 -3.80 6.47
CA GLY A 19 -5.07 -3.70 5.43
C GLY A 19 -4.57 -3.81 3.98
N ILE A 20 -3.25 -3.80 3.71
CA ILE A 20 -2.72 -3.88 2.34
C ILE A 20 -3.19 -5.15 1.62
N ASN A 21 -3.07 -6.31 2.25
CA ASN A 21 -3.52 -7.57 1.65
C ASN A 21 -5.03 -7.62 1.44
N ALA A 22 -5.83 -6.98 2.31
CA ALA A 22 -7.27 -6.88 2.13
C ALA A 22 -7.61 -6.05 0.87
N VAL A 23 -6.89 -4.95 0.62
CA VAL A 23 -7.05 -4.15 -0.60
C VAL A 23 -6.64 -4.96 -1.83
N ILE A 24 -5.47 -5.62 -1.82
CA ILE A 24 -5.02 -6.47 -2.93
C ILE A 24 -6.07 -7.53 -3.25
N SER A 25 -6.56 -8.23 -2.22
CA SER A 25 -7.59 -9.26 -2.34
C SER A 25 -8.88 -8.72 -2.96
N THR A 26 -9.37 -7.59 -2.45
CA THR A 26 -10.62 -6.98 -2.94
C THR A 26 -10.50 -6.56 -4.39
N VAL A 27 -9.42 -5.85 -4.75
CA VAL A 27 -9.13 -5.47 -6.14
C VAL A 27 -9.06 -6.71 -7.03
N ALA A 28 -8.29 -7.73 -6.60
CA ALA A 28 -8.16 -8.95 -7.38
C ALA A 28 -9.52 -9.62 -7.63
N LYS A 29 -10.33 -9.80 -6.58
CA LYS A 29 -11.65 -10.45 -6.70
C LYS A 29 -12.60 -9.68 -7.63
N VAL A 30 -12.63 -8.34 -7.55
CA VAL A 30 -13.49 -7.50 -8.39
C VAL A 30 -13.12 -7.68 -9.87
N PHE A 31 -11.85 -7.51 -10.21
CA PHE A 31 -11.43 -7.58 -11.60
C PHE A 31 -11.40 -9.00 -12.19
N LEU A 32 -11.17 -10.02 -11.34
CA LEU A 32 -11.34 -11.42 -11.77
C LEU A 32 -12.79 -11.72 -12.17
N LYS A 33 -13.79 -11.17 -11.44
CA LYS A 33 -15.22 -11.29 -11.82
C LYS A 33 -15.51 -10.68 -13.18
N ASP A 34 -14.85 -9.55 -13.50
CA ASP A 34 -15.00 -8.86 -14.77
C ASP A 34 -14.11 -9.44 -15.89
N ASN A 35 -13.64 -10.66 -15.68
CA ASN A 35 -12.82 -11.41 -16.62
C ASN A 35 -11.49 -10.74 -16.97
N TYR A 36 -10.92 -9.90 -16.11
CA TYR A 36 -9.55 -9.43 -16.24
C TYR A 36 -8.56 -10.48 -15.73
N ARG A 37 -7.34 -10.45 -16.27
CA ARG A 37 -6.18 -11.05 -15.63
C ARG A 37 -5.69 -10.11 -14.55
N VAL A 38 -5.40 -10.61 -13.35
CA VAL A 38 -4.89 -9.79 -12.25
C VAL A 38 -3.50 -10.25 -11.88
N ILE A 39 -2.55 -9.34 -12.00
CA ILE A 39 -1.13 -9.58 -11.70
C ILE A 39 -0.64 -8.61 -10.65
N GLY A 40 0.11 -9.11 -9.70
CA GLY A 40 0.80 -8.31 -8.69
C GLY A 40 2.29 -8.25 -9.00
N LEU A 41 2.88 -7.07 -8.87
CA LEU A 41 4.30 -6.85 -9.04
C LEU A 41 5.00 -6.84 -7.69
N HIS A 42 6.02 -7.66 -7.53
CA HIS A 42 6.85 -7.67 -6.33
C HIS A 42 7.77 -6.45 -6.27
N GLU A 43 8.18 -6.08 -5.06
CA GLU A 43 9.08 -4.95 -4.77
C GLU A 43 8.56 -3.57 -5.23
N GLY A 44 7.25 -3.41 -5.37
CA GLY A 44 6.65 -2.12 -5.73
C GLY A 44 7.21 -1.55 -7.04
N PHE A 45 7.52 -0.25 -7.05
CA PHE A 45 8.07 0.38 -8.26
C PHE A 45 9.44 -0.17 -8.69
N LYS A 46 10.26 -0.66 -7.77
CA LYS A 46 11.56 -1.25 -8.11
C LYS A 46 11.41 -2.38 -9.12
N GLY A 47 10.37 -3.19 -8.97
CA GLY A 47 10.08 -4.29 -9.89
C GLY A 47 9.88 -3.86 -11.35
N LEU A 48 9.43 -2.62 -11.60
CA LEU A 48 9.29 -2.07 -12.97
C LEU A 48 10.63 -1.72 -13.64
N PHE A 49 11.71 -1.70 -12.89
CA PHE A 49 13.05 -1.35 -13.40
C PHE A 49 13.97 -2.58 -13.49
N ASN A 50 13.50 -3.73 -13.01
CA ASN A 50 14.21 -5.00 -13.17
C ASN A 50 14.13 -5.48 -14.62
N GLU A 51 15.18 -6.12 -15.12
CA GLU A 51 15.19 -6.75 -16.46
C GLU A 51 14.08 -7.81 -16.56
N ILE A 52 13.94 -8.62 -15.51
CA ILE A 52 12.89 -9.64 -15.38
C ILE A 52 12.05 -9.27 -14.14
N PRO A 53 10.88 -8.65 -14.34
CA PRO A 53 9.97 -8.34 -13.24
C PRO A 53 9.45 -9.61 -12.58
N GLU A 54 9.51 -9.68 -11.25
CA GLU A 54 8.87 -10.76 -10.51
C GLU A 54 7.39 -10.45 -10.32
N ILE A 55 6.54 -11.30 -10.91
CA ILE A 55 5.09 -11.13 -10.87
C ILE A 55 4.40 -12.31 -10.19
N LYS A 56 3.25 -12.02 -9.60
CA LYS A 56 2.33 -13.01 -9.05
C LYS A 56 0.98 -12.87 -9.72
N GLU A 57 0.54 -13.91 -10.40
CA GLU A 57 -0.82 -13.97 -10.92
C GLU A 57 -1.80 -14.39 -9.82
N PHE A 58 -2.93 -13.70 -9.74
CA PHE A 58 -3.99 -13.99 -8.77
C PHE A 58 -5.13 -14.77 -9.40
N ASP A 59 -5.64 -15.73 -8.67
CA ASP A 59 -6.95 -16.33 -8.81
C ASP A 59 -7.82 -16.04 -7.57
N PHE A 60 -9.07 -16.46 -7.58
CA PHE A 60 -9.98 -16.24 -6.43
C PHE A 60 -9.49 -16.89 -5.16
N PHE A 61 -8.91 -18.08 -5.25
CA PHE A 61 -8.44 -18.83 -4.09
C PHE A 61 -7.26 -18.12 -3.42
N HIS A 62 -6.27 -17.69 -4.22
CA HIS A 62 -5.13 -16.95 -3.71
C HIS A 62 -5.54 -15.59 -3.14
N ALA A 63 -6.45 -14.87 -3.83
CA ALA A 63 -6.96 -13.60 -3.37
C ALA A 63 -7.71 -13.74 -2.03
N ASP A 64 -8.51 -14.80 -1.87
CA ASP A 64 -9.25 -15.03 -0.64
C ASP A 64 -8.34 -15.33 0.56
N ARG A 65 -7.32 -16.14 0.36
CA ARG A 65 -6.39 -16.54 1.44
C ARG A 65 -5.56 -15.41 2.01
N ILE A 66 -5.34 -14.33 1.26
CA ILE A 66 -4.54 -13.19 1.74
C ILE A 66 -5.39 -12.13 2.44
N PHE A 67 -6.71 -12.15 2.31
CA PHE A 67 -7.61 -11.08 2.76
C PHE A 67 -7.39 -10.70 4.23
N SER A 68 -7.28 -11.68 5.12
CA SER A 68 -7.12 -11.47 6.56
C SER A 68 -5.66 -11.48 7.05
N ARG A 69 -4.69 -11.59 6.13
CA ARG A 69 -3.26 -11.61 6.49
C ARG A 69 -2.69 -10.22 6.58
N GLY A 70 -1.92 -9.94 7.63
CA GLY A 70 -1.12 -8.71 7.73
C GLY A 70 0.01 -8.65 6.69
N GLY A 71 0.61 -7.46 6.56
CA GLY A 71 1.71 -7.22 5.63
C GLY A 71 1.26 -7.09 4.17
N SER A 72 2.20 -7.31 3.25
CA SER A 72 1.96 -7.30 1.80
C SER A 72 2.50 -8.58 1.15
N THR A 73 1.63 -9.32 0.47
CA THR A 73 2.00 -10.51 -0.31
C THR A 73 2.86 -10.17 -1.54
N LEU A 74 2.91 -8.88 -1.93
CA LEU A 74 3.66 -8.42 -3.11
C LEU A 74 5.04 -7.86 -2.76
N ILE A 75 5.44 -7.96 -1.49
CA ILE A 75 6.67 -7.31 -1.02
C ILE A 75 6.65 -5.81 -1.36
N MET A 76 7.25 -5.00 -0.54
CA MET A 76 7.21 -3.55 -0.71
C MET A 76 8.61 -2.98 -0.82
N SER A 77 8.74 -1.85 -1.51
CA SER A 77 9.97 -1.09 -1.52
C SER A 77 9.71 0.40 -1.36
N ARG A 78 10.72 1.12 -0.88
CA ARG A 78 10.76 2.58 -0.84
C ARG A 78 11.55 3.15 -2.02
N PHE A 79 11.68 2.37 -3.08
CA PHE A 79 12.38 2.78 -4.29
C PHE A 79 11.66 3.98 -4.93
N LYS A 80 12.44 5.02 -5.23
CA LYS A 80 12.00 6.20 -5.96
C LYS A 80 12.75 6.24 -7.29
N PRO A 81 12.05 6.11 -8.43
CA PRO A 81 12.72 6.15 -9.74
C PRO A 81 13.43 7.48 -9.95
N GLY A 82 14.71 7.42 -10.31
CA GLY A 82 15.52 8.53 -10.76
C GLY A 82 15.55 8.61 -12.29
N ASN A 83 16.74 8.38 -12.85
CA ASN A 83 16.99 8.40 -14.30
C ASN A 83 16.99 7.00 -14.92
N GLU A 84 16.65 5.96 -14.16
CA GLU A 84 16.64 4.59 -14.63
C GLU A 84 15.56 4.41 -15.71
N LYS A 85 15.84 3.54 -16.68
CA LYS A 85 14.91 3.26 -17.76
C LYS A 85 13.80 2.32 -17.26
N LEU A 86 12.57 2.76 -17.41
CA LEU A 86 11.39 1.94 -17.12
C LEU A 86 11.28 0.75 -18.07
N ASN A 87 11.12 -0.45 -17.53
CA ASN A 87 10.79 -1.62 -18.32
C ASN A 87 9.31 -1.60 -18.73
N THR A 88 9.05 -1.24 -19.98
CA THR A 88 7.68 -1.14 -20.50
C THR A 88 7.12 -2.48 -21.02
N THR A 89 7.94 -3.52 -21.07
CA THR A 89 7.59 -4.83 -21.63
C THR A 89 6.40 -5.45 -20.91
N ILE A 90 6.39 -5.37 -19.57
CA ILE A 90 5.30 -5.92 -18.76
C ILE A 90 3.93 -5.34 -19.14
N PHE A 91 3.85 -4.05 -19.49
CA PHE A 91 2.58 -3.41 -19.86
C PHE A 91 2.06 -3.91 -21.20
N LYS A 92 2.95 -4.22 -22.15
CA LYS A 92 2.62 -4.71 -23.48
C LYS A 92 2.32 -6.21 -23.46
N GLU A 93 3.19 -7.02 -22.90
CA GLU A 93 3.07 -8.49 -22.87
C GLU A 93 1.82 -8.95 -22.11
N TYR A 94 1.52 -8.29 -20.99
CA TYR A 94 0.34 -8.61 -20.17
C TYR A 94 -0.90 -7.80 -20.56
N ASN A 95 -0.86 -6.99 -21.61
CA ASN A 95 -1.97 -6.13 -22.02
C ASN A 95 -2.57 -5.35 -20.85
N VAL A 96 -1.71 -4.71 -20.04
CA VAL A 96 -2.12 -3.96 -18.85
C VAL A 96 -2.98 -2.78 -19.27
N LYS A 97 -4.17 -2.65 -18.70
CA LYS A 97 -5.11 -1.53 -18.92
C LYS A 97 -5.29 -0.67 -17.68
N LEU A 98 -5.00 -1.22 -16.52
CA LEU A 98 -5.12 -0.52 -15.25
C LEU A 98 -3.92 -0.81 -14.37
N LEU A 99 -3.32 0.24 -13.84
CA LEU A 99 -2.33 0.19 -12.76
C LEU A 99 -3.02 0.56 -11.45
N VAL A 100 -3.02 -0.35 -10.48
CA VAL A 100 -3.48 -0.07 -9.12
C VAL A 100 -2.27 0.03 -8.21
N THR A 101 -2.11 1.19 -7.58
CA THR A 101 -1.00 1.45 -6.65
C THR A 101 -1.53 1.65 -5.24
N ILE A 102 -0.86 1.05 -4.26
CA ILE A 102 -1.23 1.11 -2.84
C ILE A 102 -0.05 1.73 -2.08
N GLY A 103 -0.25 2.88 -1.44
CA GLY A 103 0.83 3.56 -0.73
C GLY A 103 0.53 4.98 -0.29
N GLY A 104 1.54 5.72 0.13
CA GLY A 104 1.44 7.13 0.51
C GLY A 104 1.54 8.09 -0.70
N ASP A 105 1.70 9.36 -0.41
CA ASP A 105 1.83 10.46 -1.38
C ASP A 105 2.95 10.27 -2.42
N ASP A 106 4.13 9.85 -1.96
CA ASP A 106 5.26 9.52 -2.85
C ASP A 106 4.87 8.43 -3.87
N THR A 107 4.08 7.44 -3.44
CA THR A 107 3.60 6.37 -4.32
C THR A 107 2.61 6.91 -5.36
N ALA A 108 1.69 7.77 -4.94
CA ALA A 108 0.73 8.42 -5.84
C ALA A 108 1.44 9.28 -6.90
N SER A 109 2.37 10.11 -6.47
CA SER A 109 3.16 10.97 -7.36
C SER A 109 3.98 10.15 -8.37
N THR A 110 4.63 9.07 -7.91
CA THR A 110 5.39 8.17 -8.78
C THR A 110 4.49 7.47 -9.79
N ALA A 111 3.32 6.99 -9.37
CA ALA A 111 2.35 6.36 -10.26
C ALA A 111 1.89 7.31 -11.38
N ASN A 112 1.62 8.56 -11.05
CA ASN A 112 1.26 9.58 -12.04
C ASN A 112 2.39 9.82 -13.06
N ARG A 113 3.64 9.98 -12.58
CA ARG A 113 4.82 10.14 -13.45
C ARG A 113 5.01 8.96 -14.40
N ILE A 114 4.86 7.74 -13.90
CA ILE A 114 4.96 6.51 -14.72
C ILE A 114 3.84 6.46 -15.75
N THR A 115 2.61 6.78 -15.39
CA THR A 115 1.48 6.81 -16.32
C THR A 115 1.71 7.83 -17.44
N GLN A 116 2.20 9.03 -17.11
CA GLN A 116 2.56 10.05 -18.10
C GLN A 116 3.72 9.61 -19.01
N TYR A 117 4.72 8.92 -18.45
CA TYR A 117 5.81 8.36 -19.25
C TYR A 117 5.29 7.31 -20.24
N LEU A 118 4.47 6.37 -19.77
CA LEU A 118 3.86 5.34 -20.63
C LEU A 118 3.02 5.94 -21.76
N GLN A 119 2.28 7.02 -21.46
CA GLN A 119 1.50 7.73 -22.48
C GLN A 119 2.40 8.31 -23.60
N LYS A 120 3.58 8.83 -23.25
CA LYS A 120 4.56 9.29 -24.26
C LYS A 120 5.11 8.15 -25.11
N GLU A 121 5.17 6.95 -24.55
CA GLU A 121 5.57 5.71 -25.25
C GLU A 121 4.38 5.04 -26.00
N ASN A 122 3.25 5.74 -26.16
CA ASN A 122 2.01 5.23 -26.76
C ASN A 122 1.42 3.99 -26.05
N ILE A 123 1.66 3.88 -24.75
CA ILE A 123 1.06 2.87 -23.89
C ILE A 123 0.01 3.54 -23.00
N PHE A 124 -1.27 3.36 -23.33
CA PHE A 124 -2.38 3.99 -22.64
C PHE A 124 -2.94 3.07 -21.57
N ILE A 125 -2.79 3.47 -20.31
CA ILE A 125 -3.34 2.78 -19.15
C ILE A 125 -4.06 3.77 -18.25
N SER A 126 -5.06 3.30 -17.50
CA SER A 126 -5.62 4.03 -16.38
C SER A 126 -4.78 3.79 -15.12
N ASN A 127 -4.84 4.72 -14.15
CA ASN A 127 -4.20 4.57 -12.85
C ASN A 127 -5.20 4.84 -11.73
N ILE A 128 -5.26 3.96 -10.75
CA ILE A 128 -6.00 4.14 -9.51
C ILE A 128 -5.01 4.05 -8.36
N HIS A 129 -5.01 5.05 -7.48
CA HIS A 129 -4.22 5.05 -6.27
C HIS A 129 -5.09 4.83 -5.05
N VAL A 130 -4.69 3.86 -4.20
CA VAL A 130 -5.31 3.60 -2.90
C VAL A 130 -4.40 4.17 -1.82
N PRO A 131 -4.81 5.27 -1.17
CA PRO A 131 -3.99 5.94 -0.17
C PRO A 131 -3.86 5.11 1.10
N LYS A 132 -2.62 4.82 1.49
CA LYS A 132 -2.25 3.99 2.63
C LYS A 132 -1.16 4.69 3.43
N THR A 133 -1.44 5.03 4.69
CA THR A 133 -0.45 5.45 5.68
C THR A 133 -1.02 5.29 7.09
N ILE A 134 -0.16 4.98 8.06
CA ILE A 134 -0.52 5.00 9.48
C ILE A 134 -0.40 6.40 10.08
N ASP A 135 0.26 7.33 9.37
CA ASP A 135 0.52 8.68 9.85
C ASP A 135 -0.72 9.59 9.78
N ASN A 136 -1.72 9.20 9.00
CA ASN A 136 -2.96 9.95 8.74
C ASN A 136 -2.70 11.39 8.26
N ASP A 137 -1.69 11.56 7.42
CA ASP A 137 -1.18 12.84 6.92
C ASP A 137 -1.64 13.17 5.48
N LEU A 138 -2.57 12.39 4.93
CA LEU A 138 -3.12 12.63 3.60
C LEU A 138 -4.50 13.32 3.68
N PRO A 139 -4.74 14.38 2.90
CA PRO A 139 -6.02 15.10 2.89
C PRO A 139 -7.06 14.32 2.07
N LEU A 140 -7.68 13.32 2.68
CA LEU A 140 -8.75 12.56 2.04
C LEU A 140 -10.10 13.32 2.10
N PRO A 141 -11.04 13.07 1.14
CA PRO A 141 -12.38 13.63 1.18
C PRO A 141 -13.08 13.33 2.50
N ASP A 142 -13.93 14.25 2.95
CA ASP A 142 -14.75 14.14 4.17
C ASP A 142 -13.93 13.89 5.45
N ARG A 143 -12.64 14.25 5.45
CA ARG A 143 -11.71 14.00 6.55
C ARG A 143 -11.61 12.52 6.93
N ASN A 144 -11.87 11.63 5.99
CA ASN A 144 -11.72 10.20 6.21
C ASN A 144 -10.27 9.88 6.59
N PRO A 145 -10.05 9.08 7.63
CA PRO A 145 -8.71 8.64 7.98
C PRO A 145 -8.14 7.71 6.91
N THR A 146 -6.83 7.74 6.75
CA THR A 146 -6.14 6.81 5.85
C THR A 146 -6.23 5.39 6.41
N PHE A 147 -6.41 4.40 5.53
CA PHE A 147 -6.44 3.03 6.02
C PHE A 147 -5.08 2.62 6.60
N GLY A 148 -5.12 1.85 7.67
CA GLY A 148 -3.95 1.52 8.50
C GLY A 148 -3.82 2.39 9.75
N PHE A 149 -4.33 3.63 9.76
CA PHE A 149 -4.24 4.53 10.92
C PHE A 149 -4.97 3.97 12.15
N HIS A 150 -6.25 3.62 12.02
CA HIS A 150 -7.02 3.11 13.17
C HIS A 150 -6.44 1.83 13.74
N SER A 151 -6.07 0.87 12.90
CA SER A 151 -5.44 -0.38 13.37
C SER A 151 -4.11 -0.14 14.07
N ALA A 152 -3.29 0.79 13.57
CA ALA A 152 -2.03 1.17 14.20
C ALA A 152 -2.26 1.88 15.54
N LYS A 153 -3.27 2.78 15.59
CA LYS A 153 -3.68 3.44 16.83
C LYS A 153 -4.14 2.44 17.88
N ASP A 154 -5.02 1.51 17.51
CA ASP A 154 -5.59 0.53 18.44
C ASP A 154 -4.51 -0.41 19.01
N GLU A 155 -3.52 -0.80 18.18
CA GLU A 155 -2.38 -1.56 18.67
C GLU A 155 -1.46 -0.74 19.58
N GLY A 156 -1.25 0.53 19.24
CA GLY A 156 -0.52 1.48 20.08
C GLY A 156 -1.20 1.70 21.44
N VAL A 157 -2.53 1.73 21.49
CA VAL A 157 -3.31 1.85 22.73
C VAL A 157 -3.10 0.64 23.64
N LYS A 158 -3.06 -0.57 23.10
CA LYS A 158 -2.76 -1.78 23.90
C LYS A 158 -1.38 -1.67 24.57
N THR A 159 -0.38 -1.29 23.79
CA THR A 159 0.98 -1.07 24.31
C THR A 159 1.00 0.10 25.33
N GLY A 160 0.33 1.20 25.03
CA GLY A 160 0.24 2.37 25.88
C GLY A 160 -0.37 2.05 27.26
N ASN A 161 -1.48 1.31 27.29
CA ASN A 161 -2.11 0.89 28.53
C ASN A 161 -1.17 0.01 29.39
N THR A 162 -0.42 -0.90 28.76
CA THR A 162 0.56 -1.72 29.48
C THR A 162 1.65 -0.86 30.11
N VAL A 163 2.21 0.09 29.33
CA VAL A 163 3.24 1.02 29.83
C VAL A 163 2.69 1.92 30.92
N TYR A 164 1.44 2.40 30.80
CA TYR A 164 0.79 3.21 31.81
C TYR A 164 0.67 2.50 33.17
N GLU A 165 0.25 1.24 33.17
CA GLU A 165 0.15 0.44 34.39
C GLU A 165 1.52 0.18 35.01
N ASP A 166 2.56 -0.06 34.20
CA ASP A 166 3.92 -0.19 34.68
C ASP A 166 4.43 1.12 35.32
N ALA A 167 4.22 2.25 34.65
CA ALA A 167 4.58 3.56 35.16
C ALA A 167 3.90 3.86 36.53
N ARG A 168 2.60 3.59 36.61
CA ARG A 168 1.81 3.80 37.84
C ARG A 168 2.29 2.90 39.00
N THR A 169 2.68 1.67 38.68
CA THR A 169 3.09 0.68 39.70
C THR A 169 4.53 0.89 40.16
N SER A 170 5.44 1.12 39.21
CA SER A 170 6.86 1.30 39.50
C SER A 170 7.25 2.72 39.91
N GLN A 171 6.34 3.70 39.70
CA GLN A 171 6.58 5.15 39.84
C GLN A 171 7.74 5.67 38.98
N ASN A 172 7.98 5.01 37.86
CA ASN A 172 8.98 5.39 36.87
C ASN A 172 8.34 6.28 35.77
N TRP A 173 9.17 7.12 35.16
CA TRP A 173 8.80 7.86 33.97
C TRP A 173 9.09 7.02 32.72
N PHE A 174 8.12 7.01 31.80
CA PHE A 174 8.26 6.38 30.50
C PHE A 174 8.05 7.39 29.39
N VAL A 175 8.83 7.28 28.33
CA VAL A 175 8.65 8.04 27.09
C VAL A 175 8.32 7.05 25.98
N MET A 176 7.11 7.17 25.41
CA MET A 176 6.66 6.34 24.30
C MET A 176 6.69 7.15 23.01
N SER A 177 7.40 6.64 21.99
CA SER A 177 7.49 7.25 20.68
C SER A 177 6.62 6.50 19.67
N ALA A 178 5.80 7.23 18.91
CA ALA A 178 5.02 6.71 17.81
C ALA A 178 5.51 7.28 16.47
N MET A 179 5.33 6.51 15.40
CA MET A 179 5.63 6.99 14.04
C MET A 179 4.66 8.11 13.64
N GLY A 180 5.03 8.92 12.64
CA GLY A 180 4.15 10.00 12.16
C GLY A 180 4.85 11.05 11.30
N ARG A 181 6.15 10.92 11.03
CA ARG A 181 6.96 11.94 10.34
C ARG A 181 6.79 13.32 11.00
N SER A 182 6.20 14.27 10.26
CA SER A 182 5.86 15.63 10.73
C SER A 182 4.45 15.74 11.30
N ALA A 183 3.62 14.66 11.20
CA ALA A 183 2.28 14.62 11.73
C ALA A 183 2.23 13.91 13.11
N GLY A 184 1.54 14.49 14.06
CA GLY A 184 1.38 13.92 15.40
C GLY A 184 0.11 13.09 15.60
N HIS A 185 -0.66 12.81 14.54
CA HIS A 185 -1.98 12.21 14.66
C HIS A 185 -1.98 10.85 15.36
N LEU A 186 -1.00 9.99 15.04
CA LEU A 186 -0.92 8.66 15.66
C LEU A 186 -0.54 8.76 17.14
N ALA A 187 0.49 9.54 17.46
CA ALA A 187 0.91 9.75 18.85
C ALA A 187 -0.22 10.35 19.69
N PHE A 188 -0.87 11.40 19.18
CA PHE A 188 -2.02 12.02 19.83
C PHE A 188 -3.19 11.05 20.01
N GLY A 189 -3.52 10.29 18.98
CA GLY A 189 -4.61 9.31 19.01
C GLY A 189 -4.40 8.21 20.05
N ILE A 190 -3.15 7.73 20.20
CA ILE A 190 -2.78 6.75 21.22
C ILE A 190 -2.88 7.39 22.62
N ALA A 191 -2.23 8.54 22.83
CA ALA A 191 -2.19 9.21 24.13
C ALA A 191 -3.59 9.57 24.64
N ALA A 192 -4.44 10.16 23.77
CA ALA A 192 -5.80 10.52 24.13
C ALA A 192 -6.66 9.27 24.46
N SER A 193 -6.46 8.16 23.76
CA SER A 193 -7.20 6.91 24.04
C SER A 193 -6.74 6.21 25.33
N CYS A 194 -5.49 6.42 25.75
CA CYS A 194 -4.95 5.92 27.01
C CYS A 194 -5.15 6.89 28.18
N HIS A 195 -5.77 8.06 27.94
CA HIS A 195 -5.91 9.12 28.95
C HIS A 195 -4.56 9.59 29.55
N PHE A 196 -3.52 9.63 28.74
CA PHE A 196 -2.25 10.18 29.15
C PHE A 196 -2.37 11.69 29.40
N PRO A 197 -1.61 12.20 30.39
CA PRO A 197 -1.63 13.62 30.69
C PRO A 197 -1.08 14.49 29.59
#